data_89d41027e2170389b5b02425d9611e48
#
_entry.id   89d41027e2170389b5b02425d9611e48
#
_cell.length_a   1.000
_cell.length_b   1.000
_cell.length_c   1.000
_cell.angle_alpha   90.00
_cell.angle_beta   90.00
_cell.angle_gamma   90.00
#
_symmetry.space_group_name_H-M   'P 1'
#
loop_
_entity.id
_entity.type
_entity.pdbx_description
1 polymer ?
#
loop_
_entity_poly.entity_id
_entity_poly.type
_entity_poly.pdbx_seq_one_letter_code
_entity_poly.pdbx_strand_id
1 'polypeptide(L)'
;MNQNIAINFFSPVRCEKDPDAETGLRISIVREGNFILEVGSEPFPGFQTNEAPLANVVDLLAQKGERLHRVYCLVTPQCLSVEMGGEDRGLVVEEHGERSKYPSQFEFWCSRMKRLRPALAETDFIPILLHYHEDTLIEDIESQVASLTERIKADAGGFAEWHACHIYADITGGARYVTMMMTSVMQFLQYDEMRVEKMIYADFKTLSLENRIFDVHGTIDVYKLVAGADAFVSYGISRTIEAYFDYDAESGTSGKPISDALKGVLRAMHTFSDAIQICQTGNIPPALSALSTAITIFLDVPEEDRTVDDRMFM
;
A
#
# COMPACT_ATOMS: atom_id res chain seq x y z
N MET A 1 -18.65 -11.40 -2.09
CA MET A 1 -18.29 -10.60 -0.88
C MET A 1 -16.91 -10.03 -1.11
N ASN A 2 -16.71 -8.75 -0.82
CA ASN A 2 -15.38 -8.15 -0.89
C ASN A 2 -14.43 -8.84 0.07
N GLN A 3 -13.22 -9.12 -0.38
CA GLN A 3 -12.13 -9.63 0.46
C GLN A 3 -11.17 -8.47 0.76
N ASN A 4 -11.17 -8.00 2.00
CA ASN A 4 -10.24 -6.98 2.45
C ASN A 4 -8.98 -7.64 3.00
N ILE A 5 -7.84 -7.29 2.42
CA ILE A 5 -6.52 -7.88 2.69
C ILE A 5 -5.57 -6.75 3.08
N ALA A 6 -4.86 -6.91 4.19
CA ALA A 6 -3.74 -6.03 4.51
C ALA A 6 -2.40 -6.73 4.24
N ILE A 7 -1.40 -5.95 3.85
CA ILE A 7 -0.02 -6.41 3.68
C ILE A 7 0.86 -5.44 4.43
N ASN A 8 1.67 -5.95 5.36
CA ASN A 8 2.60 -5.13 6.13
C ASN A 8 3.96 -5.81 6.24
N PHE A 9 4.99 -5.00 6.44
CA PHE A 9 6.29 -5.50 6.87
C PHE A 9 6.38 -5.42 8.39
N PHE A 10 6.56 -6.56 9.03
CA PHE A 10 6.70 -6.65 10.47
C PHE A 10 8.15 -6.41 10.88
N SER A 11 8.42 -5.24 11.45
CA SER A 11 9.75 -4.90 11.97
C SER A 11 10.01 -5.58 13.31
N PRO A 12 11.15 -6.23 13.50
CA PRO A 12 11.50 -6.80 14.79
C PRO A 12 11.63 -5.70 15.85
N VAL A 13 11.15 -5.98 17.05
CA VAL A 13 11.35 -5.13 18.22
C VAL A 13 12.68 -5.51 18.89
N ARG A 14 13.36 -4.51 19.41
CA ARG A 14 14.56 -4.74 20.18
C ARG A 14 14.22 -5.50 21.47
N CYS A 15 14.77 -6.70 21.58
CA CYS A 15 14.67 -7.51 22.78
C CYS A 15 15.89 -7.33 23.67
N GLU A 16 15.68 -7.35 24.98
CA GLU A 16 16.72 -7.39 25.99
C GLU A 16 16.80 -8.79 26.60
N LYS A 17 17.91 -9.12 27.24
CA LYS A 17 17.97 -10.35 28.05
C LYS A 17 17.04 -10.21 29.25
N ASP A 18 16.24 -11.24 29.50
CA ASP A 18 15.43 -11.26 30.72
C ASP A 18 16.31 -11.43 31.94
N PRO A 19 16.36 -10.47 32.90
CA PRO A 19 17.20 -10.57 34.06
C PRO A 19 16.78 -11.69 35.02
N ASP A 20 15.55 -12.18 34.90
CA ASP A 20 14.97 -13.20 35.76
C ASP A 20 15.01 -14.60 35.14
N ALA A 21 15.59 -14.73 33.94
CA ALA A 21 15.74 -16.00 33.24
C ALA A 21 17.15 -16.15 32.66
N GLU A 22 17.79 -17.30 32.90
CA GLU A 22 19.14 -17.58 32.35
C GLU A 22 19.24 -17.45 30.84
N THR A 23 18.13 -17.57 30.12
CA THR A 23 18.11 -17.72 28.66
C THR A 23 16.87 -17.10 27.99
N GLY A 24 16.16 -16.15 28.60
CA GLY A 24 14.97 -15.53 28.06
C GLY A 24 15.25 -14.19 27.35
N LEU A 25 14.37 -13.83 26.40
CA LEU A 25 14.30 -12.49 25.82
C LEU A 25 13.13 -11.74 26.42
N ARG A 26 13.31 -10.46 26.68
CA ARG A 26 12.29 -9.57 27.21
C ARG A 26 12.06 -8.37 26.29
N ILE A 27 10.80 -8.03 26.13
CA ILE A 27 10.35 -6.75 25.60
C ILE A 27 9.66 -5.99 26.73
N SER A 28 10.11 -4.77 27.01
CA SER A 28 9.45 -3.88 27.96
C SER A 28 8.72 -2.78 27.20
N ILE A 29 7.39 -2.72 27.34
CA ILE A 29 6.57 -1.65 26.79
C ILE A 29 6.52 -0.52 27.81
N VAL A 30 7.52 0.35 27.76
CA VAL A 30 7.65 1.48 28.69
C VAL A 30 6.98 2.73 28.13
N ARG A 31 6.92 2.85 26.80
CA ARG A 31 6.37 4.02 26.11
C ARG A 31 5.66 3.61 24.83
N GLU A 32 4.51 4.17 24.61
CA GLU A 32 3.73 4.07 23.39
C GLU A 32 3.71 5.43 22.70
N GLY A 33 3.76 5.41 21.38
CA GLY A 33 3.54 6.61 20.57
C GLY A 33 2.05 6.85 20.38
N ASN A 34 1.61 8.10 20.44
CA ASN A 34 0.24 8.46 20.12
C ASN A 34 0.09 8.70 18.62
N PHE A 35 -0.80 7.97 17.96
CA PHE A 35 -1.09 8.12 16.54
C PHE A 35 -2.48 8.69 16.32
N ILE A 36 -2.57 9.66 15.43
CA ILE A 36 -3.85 10.15 14.94
C ILE A 36 -4.26 9.27 13.77
N LEU A 37 -5.37 8.56 13.94
CA LEU A 37 -5.99 7.75 12.88
C LEU A 37 -6.95 8.63 12.06
N GLU A 38 -7.25 8.22 10.82
CA GLU A 38 -8.23 8.91 9.96
C GLU A 38 -9.64 8.88 10.58
N VAL A 39 -9.89 7.85 11.40
CA VAL A 39 -11.15 7.60 12.06
C VAL A 39 -10.92 7.49 13.55
N GLY A 40 -11.70 8.23 14.32
CA GLY A 40 -11.65 8.19 15.78
C GLY A 40 -11.25 9.54 16.39
N SER A 41 -11.69 9.76 17.63
CA SER A 41 -11.39 10.97 18.41
C SER A 41 -10.20 10.80 19.35
N GLU A 42 -9.86 9.54 19.69
CA GLU A 42 -8.81 9.23 20.64
C GLU A 42 -7.53 8.78 19.93
N PRO A 43 -6.36 9.25 20.38
CA PRO A 43 -5.10 8.80 19.84
C PRO A 43 -4.90 7.29 20.05
N PHE A 44 -4.40 6.61 19.03
CA PHE A 44 -4.06 5.20 19.12
C PHE A 44 -2.67 5.02 19.76
N PRO A 45 -2.55 4.25 20.84
CA PRO A 45 -1.28 3.98 21.51
C PRO A 45 -0.52 2.86 20.78
N GLY A 46 0.37 3.26 19.85
CA GLY A 46 1.20 2.32 19.10
C GLY A 46 2.56 2.09 19.76
N PHE A 47 2.94 0.84 19.92
CA PHE A 47 4.27 0.42 20.38
C PHE A 47 5.19 0.09 19.19
N GLN A 48 4.65 -0.61 18.20
CA GLN A 48 5.33 -0.90 16.94
C GLN A 48 4.80 -0.04 15.80
N THR A 49 5.66 0.23 14.82
CA THR A 49 5.34 1.08 13.67
C THR A 49 4.15 0.60 12.84
N ASN A 50 3.89 -0.71 12.84
CA ASN A 50 2.83 -1.36 12.06
C ASN A 50 1.47 -1.40 12.77
N GLU A 51 1.42 -1.12 14.08
CA GLU A 51 0.18 -1.21 14.85
C GLU A 51 -0.83 -0.15 14.42
N ALA A 52 -0.39 1.10 14.31
CA ALA A 52 -1.24 2.21 13.95
C ALA A 52 -1.77 2.15 12.50
N PRO A 53 -0.98 1.82 11.47
CA PRO A 53 -1.48 1.58 10.12
C PRO A 53 -2.55 0.50 10.07
N LEU A 54 -2.32 -0.64 10.72
CA LEU A 54 -3.31 -1.72 10.74
C LEU A 54 -4.58 -1.32 11.48
N ALA A 55 -4.46 -0.64 12.64
CA ALA A 55 -5.61 -0.12 13.37
C ALA A 55 -6.43 0.86 12.51
N ASN A 56 -5.76 1.74 11.76
CA ASN A 56 -6.40 2.66 10.83
C ASN A 56 -7.22 1.94 9.77
N VAL A 57 -6.67 0.90 9.16
CA VAL A 57 -7.40 0.07 8.16
C VAL A 57 -8.63 -0.57 8.79
N VAL A 58 -8.48 -1.15 9.98
CA VAL A 58 -9.61 -1.80 10.70
C VAL A 58 -10.73 -0.80 10.98
N ASP A 59 -10.39 0.39 11.47
CA ASP A 59 -11.37 1.42 11.81
C ASP A 59 -12.07 1.98 10.55
N LEU A 60 -11.34 2.17 9.44
CA LEU A 60 -11.91 2.56 8.15
C LEU A 60 -12.88 1.52 7.59
N LEU A 61 -12.53 0.23 7.69
CA LEU A 61 -13.40 -0.86 7.27
C LEU A 61 -14.65 -0.96 8.14
N ALA A 62 -14.49 -0.82 9.45
CA ALA A 62 -15.60 -0.84 10.40
C ALA A 62 -16.63 0.26 10.11
N GLN A 63 -16.20 1.47 9.71
CA GLN A 63 -17.13 2.53 9.28
C GLN A 63 -17.96 2.15 8.05
N LYS A 64 -17.41 1.33 7.16
CA LYS A 64 -18.12 0.82 5.99
C LYS A 64 -18.99 -0.42 6.28
N GLY A 65 -18.97 -0.90 7.54
CA GLY A 65 -19.60 -2.18 7.91
C GLY A 65 -18.87 -3.39 7.33
N GLU A 66 -17.61 -3.24 7.01
CA GLU A 66 -16.73 -4.26 6.44
C GLU A 66 -15.70 -4.73 7.47
N ARG A 67 -15.05 -5.86 7.20
CA ARG A 67 -13.99 -6.40 8.05
C ARG A 67 -12.74 -6.71 7.25
N LEU A 68 -11.61 -6.76 7.95
CA LEU A 68 -10.36 -7.27 7.42
C LEU A 68 -10.35 -8.81 7.50
N HIS A 69 -10.09 -9.49 6.38
CA HIS A 69 -10.13 -10.94 6.31
C HIS A 69 -8.75 -11.56 6.58
N ARG A 70 -7.70 -10.98 5.98
CA ARG A 70 -6.33 -11.47 6.08
C ARG A 70 -5.33 -10.35 6.25
N VAL A 71 -4.24 -10.64 6.97
CA VAL A 71 -3.06 -9.77 7.08
C VAL A 71 -1.84 -10.60 6.70
N TYR A 72 -1.23 -10.29 5.57
CA TYR A 72 0.06 -10.85 5.20
C TYR A 72 1.15 -10.05 5.86
N CYS A 73 1.88 -10.70 6.75
CA CYS A 73 2.95 -10.08 7.50
C CYS A 73 4.30 -10.54 6.95
N LEU A 74 5.00 -9.66 6.27
CA LEU A 74 6.37 -9.92 5.82
C LEU A 74 7.29 -9.90 7.03
N VAL A 75 7.83 -11.04 7.41
CA VAL A 75 8.58 -11.22 8.65
C VAL A 75 10.00 -11.69 8.37
N THR A 76 10.94 -11.27 9.20
CA THR A 76 12.28 -11.86 9.22
C THR A 76 12.33 -13.07 10.15
N PRO A 77 13.33 -13.97 10.01
CA PRO A 77 13.47 -15.11 10.91
C PRO A 77 13.46 -14.74 12.40
N GLN A 78 14.03 -13.60 12.75
CA GLN A 78 14.08 -13.08 14.13
C GLN A 78 12.68 -12.82 14.73
N CYS A 79 11.67 -12.56 13.89
CA CYS A 79 10.32 -12.29 14.35
C CYS A 79 9.53 -13.57 14.64
N LEU A 80 9.87 -14.67 13.96
CA LEU A 80 9.20 -15.97 14.08
C LEU A 80 9.86 -16.88 15.12
N SER A 81 11.17 -16.77 15.29
CA SER A 81 11.92 -17.60 16.23
C SER A 81 12.38 -16.80 17.43
N VAL A 82 12.12 -17.32 18.60
CA VAL A 82 12.91 -16.96 19.77
C VAL A 82 14.17 -17.81 19.69
N GLU A 83 15.05 -17.49 18.71
CA GLU A 83 16.30 -18.19 18.56
C GLU A 83 17.21 -17.93 19.74
N MET A 84 17.14 -18.83 20.68
CA MET A 84 18.26 -19.18 21.55
C MET A 84 17.93 -20.49 22.30
N GLY A 85 17.92 -21.59 21.58
CA GLY A 85 18.04 -23.00 21.93
C GLY A 85 17.58 -23.47 23.32
N GLY A 86 16.45 -24.13 23.51
CA GLY A 86 16.00 -24.86 24.70
C GLY A 86 14.52 -24.72 24.99
N GLU A 87 13.93 -25.74 25.61
CA GLU A 87 12.50 -25.87 25.86
C GLU A 87 11.87 -24.79 26.77
N ASP A 88 12.65 -23.97 27.47
CA ASP A 88 12.16 -22.92 28.39
C ASP A 88 12.23 -21.49 27.85
N ARG A 89 12.43 -21.33 26.55
CA ARG A 89 12.74 -20.04 25.94
C ARG A 89 11.51 -19.46 25.27
N GLY A 90 10.85 -18.54 25.94
CA GLY A 90 9.79 -17.71 25.44
C GLY A 90 10.21 -16.24 25.42
N LEU A 91 9.51 -15.47 24.62
CA LEU A 91 9.51 -14.02 24.72
C LEU A 91 8.68 -13.61 25.93
N VAL A 92 9.28 -12.93 26.88
CA VAL A 92 8.55 -12.29 27.98
C VAL A 92 8.24 -10.86 27.59
N VAL A 93 6.98 -10.49 27.64
CA VAL A 93 6.55 -9.11 27.43
C VAL A 93 6.09 -8.54 28.75
N GLU A 94 6.69 -7.41 29.14
CA GLU A 94 6.28 -6.63 30.30
C GLU A 94 5.53 -5.39 29.82
N GLU A 95 4.23 -5.36 30.09
CA GLU A 95 3.31 -4.28 29.70
C GLU A 95 2.58 -3.78 30.96
N HIS A 96 2.75 -2.50 31.29
CA HIS A 96 2.14 -1.87 32.49
C HIS A 96 2.39 -2.62 33.82
N GLY A 97 3.54 -3.28 33.93
CA GLY A 97 3.93 -4.05 35.12
C GLY A 97 3.41 -5.52 35.13
N GLU A 98 2.64 -5.92 34.16
CA GLU A 98 2.22 -7.31 33.96
C GLU A 98 3.20 -8.03 33.01
N ARG A 99 3.50 -9.30 33.32
CA ARG A 99 4.41 -10.13 32.53
C ARG A 99 3.64 -11.28 31.87
N SER A 100 3.79 -11.38 30.55
CA SER A 100 3.18 -12.44 29.75
C SER A 100 4.22 -13.12 28.87
N LYS A 101 4.06 -14.43 28.60
CA LYS A 101 4.95 -15.20 27.73
C LYS A 101 4.31 -15.43 26.37
N TYR A 102 5.11 -15.28 25.32
CA TYR A 102 4.71 -15.54 23.94
C TYR A 102 5.75 -16.44 23.24
N PRO A 103 5.34 -17.26 22.28
CA PRO A 103 6.26 -18.11 21.49
C PRO A 103 7.23 -17.29 20.63
N SER A 104 6.80 -16.12 20.13
CA SER A 104 7.57 -15.26 19.24
C SER A 104 7.10 -13.80 19.31
N GLN A 105 7.87 -12.90 18.72
CA GLN A 105 7.46 -11.49 18.56
C GLN A 105 6.20 -11.36 17.69
N PHE A 106 6.09 -12.19 16.65
CA PHE A 106 4.92 -12.22 15.78
C PHE A 106 3.65 -12.62 16.52
N GLU A 107 3.71 -13.69 17.33
CA GLU A 107 2.57 -14.13 18.15
C GLU A 107 2.15 -13.08 19.18
N PHE A 108 3.11 -12.42 19.81
CA PHE A 108 2.85 -11.30 20.70
C PHE A 108 2.09 -10.20 19.96
N TRP A 109 2.60 -9.77 18.81
CA TRP A 109 1.99 -8.69 18.03
C TRP A 109 0.58 -9.03 17.57
N CYS A 110 0.35 -10.24 17.06
CA CYS A 110 -0.98 -10.71 16.67
C CYS A 110 -1.96 -10.66 17.86
N SER A 111 -1.52 -11.15 19.01
CA SER A 111 -2.32 -11.13 20.25
C SER A 111 -2.65 -9.69 20.68
N ARG A 112 -1.65 -8.80 20.66
CA ARG A 112 -1.81 -7.39 21.00
C ARG A 112 -2.78 -6.69 20.02
N MET A 113 -2.64 -6.89 18.72
CA MET A 113 -3.54 -6.29 17.73
C MET A 113 -4.99 -6.75 17.89
N LYS A 114 -5.22 -8.04 18.14
CA LYS A 114 -6.56 -8.57 18.43
C LYS A 114 -7.15 -7.99 19.72
N ARG A 115 -6.31 -7.71 20.73
CA ARG A 115 -6.75 -7.06 21.96
C ARG A 115 -7.09 -5.58 21.75
N LEU A 116 -6.27 -4.86 21.00
CA LEU A 116 -6.48 -3.43 20.70
C LEU A 116 -7.63 -3.19 19.71
N ARG A 117 -7.90 -4.15 18.83
CA ARG A 117 -8.98 -4.10 17.84
C ARG A 117 -9.70 -5.45 17.78
N PRO A 118 -10.74 -5.65 18.62
CA PRO A 118 -11.51 -6.91 18.66
C PRO A 118 -12.11 -7.33 17.30
N ALA A 119 -12.30 -6.40 16.38
CA ALA A 119 -12.70 -6.69 14.99
C ALA A 119 -11.72 -7.59 14.24
N LEU A 120 -10.48 -7.73 14.73
CA LEU A 120 -9.47 -8.65 14.20
C LEU A 120 -9.56 -10.08 14.76
N ALA A 121 -10.52 -10.40 15.63
CA ALA A 121 -10.60 -11.71 16.25
C ALA A 121 -10.64 -12.86 15.23
N GLU A 122 -11.40 -12.68 14.14
CA GLU A 122 -11.55 -13.65 13.05
C GLU A 122 -10.63 -13.39 11.85
N THR A 123 -9.68 -12.48 11.97
CA THR A 123 -8.73 -12.16 10.91
C THR A 123 -7.56 -13.16 10.93
N ASP A 124 -7.24 -13.69 9.75
CA ASP A 124 -6.09 -14.57 9.57
C ASP A 124 -4.81 -13.74 9.44
N PHE A 125 -3.86 -13.94 10.37
CA PHE A 125 -2.52 -13.38 10.28
C PHE A 125 -1.58 -14.41 9.67
N ILE A 126 -1.04 -14.11 8.49
CA ILE A 126 -0.24 -15.03 7.69
C ILE A 126 1.20 -14.50 7.63
N PRO A 127 2.15 -15.13 8.33
CA PRO A 127 3.55 -14.77 8.22
C PRO A 127 4.12 -15.22 6.87
N ILE A 128 4.80 -14.32 6.19
CA ILE A 128 5.57 -14.58 4.97
C ILE A 128 7.03 -14.32 5.30
N LEU A 129 7.82 -15.38 5.34
CA LEU A 129 9.23 -15.27 5.66
C LEU A 129 9.99 -14.57 4.53
N LEU A 130 10.63 -13.46 4.86
CA LEU A 130 11.58 -12.80 3.99
C LEU A 130 12.99 -13.28 4.31
N HIS A 131 13.67 -13.80 3.32
CA HIS A 131 15.08 -14.12 3.40
C HIS A 131 15.88 -12.84 3.20
N TYR A 132 16.14 -12.14 4.32
CA TYR A 132 16.93 -10.92 4.34
C TYR A 132 18.33 -11.23 4.86
N HIS A 133 19.32 -11.00 4.00
CA HIS A 133 20.72 -10.86 4.36
C HIS A 133 21.23 -9.55 3.77
N GLU A 134 22.25 -8.93 4.40
CA GLU A 134 22.85 -7.69 3.88
C GLU A 134 23.38 -7.88 2.45
N ASP A 135 23.75 -9.12 2.09
CA ASP A 135 24.25 -9.52 0.77
C ASP A 135 23.17 -10.11 -0.16
N THR A 136 21.88 -9.83 0.10
CA THR A 136 20.79 -10.34 -0.75
C THR A 136 20.94 -9.84 -2.18
N LEU A 137 21.01 -10.76 -3.13
CA LEU A 137 21.10 -10.44 -4.57
C LEU A 137 19.75 -9.92 -5.10
N ILE A 138 19.80 -9.11 -6.15
CA ILE A 138 18.56 -8.58 -6.79
C ILE A 138 17.65 -9.71 -7.25
N GLU A 139 18.20 -10.82 -7.75
CA GLU A 139 17.46 -12.01 -8.16
C GLU A 139 16.60 -12.60 -7.03
N ASP A 140 17.11 -12.58 -5.79
CA ASP A 140 16.34 -13.03 -4.62
C ASP A 140 15.14 -12.11 -4.34
N ILE A 141 15.29 -10.81 -4.58
CA ILE A 141 14.20 -9.82 -4.40
C ILE A 141 13.10 -10.05 -5.43
N GLU A 142 13.45 -10.26 -6.71
CA GLU A 142 12.48 -10.54 -7.76
C GLU A 142 11.72 -11.85 -7.48
N SER A 143 12.41 -12.89 -7.04
CA SER A 143 11.80 -14.15 -6.62
C SER A 143 10.83 -13.98 -5.46
N GLN A 144 11.18 -13.14 -4.48
CA GLN A 144 10.30 -12.83 -3.34
C GLN A 144 9.06 -12.04 -3.78
N VAL A 145 9.19 -11.07 -4.69
CA VAL A 145 8.06 -10.34 -5.27
C VAL A 145 7.11 -11.32 -5.98
N ALA A 146 7.63 -12.20 -6.83
CA ALA A 146 6.84 -13.18 -7.55
C ALA A 146 6.10 -14.11 -6.58
N SER A 147 6.83 -14.71 -5.64
CA SER A 147 6.26 -15.64 -4.64
C SER A 147 5.17 -15.00 -3.80
N LEU A 148 5.36 -13.75 -3.35
CA LEU A 148 4.37 -13.04 -2.55
C LEU A 148 3.12 -12.74 -3.38
N THR A 149 3.31 -12.27 -4.62
CA THR A 149 2.20 -11.99 -5.54
C THR A 149 1.38 -13.25 -5.82
N GLU A 150 2.05 -14.35 -6.17
CA GLU A 150 1.38 -15.63 -6.41
C GLU A 150 0.66 -16.16 -5.18
N ARG A 151 1.25 -16.03 -4.00
CA ARG A 151 0.63 -16.44 -2.75
C ARG A 151 -0.65 -15.67 -2.46
N ILE A 152 -0.64 -14.35 -2.58
CA ILE A 152 -1.81 -13.51 -2.35
C ILE A 152 -2.92 -13.87 -3.36
N LYS A 153 -2.56 -14.06 -4.63
CA LYS A 153 -3.50 -14.46 -5.70
C LYS A 153 -4.13 -15.82 -5.42
N ALA A 154 -3.32 -16.79 -5.03
CA ALA A 154 -3.80 -18.15 -4.71
C ALA A 154 -4.76 -18.14 -3.50
N ASP A 155 -4.43 -17.39 -2.46
CA ASP A 155 -5.25 -17.30 -1.25
C ASP A 155 -6.52 -16.45 -1.47
N ALA A 156 -6.51 -15.53 -2.44
CA ALA A 156 -7.67 -14.72 -2.81
C ALA A 156 -8.73 -15.51 -3.60
N GLY A 157 -8.36 -16.65 -4.17
CA GLY A 157 -9.22 -17.48 -5.00
C GLY A 157 -8.87 -17.40 -6.47
N GLY A 158 -9.82 -17.71 -7.35
CA GLY A 158 -9.61 -17.66 -8.79
C GLY A 158 -9.68 -16.24 -9.37
N PHE A 159 -9.40 -16.09 -10.67
CA PHE A 159 -9.41 -14.81 -11.38
C PHE A 159 -10.75 -14.05 -11.24
N ALA A 160 -11.87 -14.78 -11.18
CA ALA A 160 -13.19 -14.17 -11.02
C ALA A 160 -13.38 -13.48 -9.66
N GLU A 161 -12.63 -13.87 -8.62
CA GLU A 161 -12.71 -13.31 -7.28
C GLU A 161 -11.74 -12.14 -7.07
N TRP A 162 -10.73 -11.96 -7.93
CA TRP A 162 -9.71 -10.92 -7.76
C TRP A 162 -10.27 -9.50 -7.78
N HIS A 163 -11.29 -9.23 -8.60
CA HIS A 163 -11.98 -7.92 -8.61
C HIS A 163 -12.64 -7.55 -7.29
N ALA A 164 -12.95 -8.56 -6.46
CA ALA A 164 -13.54 -8.36 -5.15
C ALA A 164 -12.47 -8.24 -4.04
N CYS A 165 -11.18 -8.28 -4.41
CA CYS A 165 -10.08 -8.13 -3.47
C CYS A 165 -9.69 -6.66 -3.33
N HIS A 166 -9.74 -6.17 -2.09
CA HIS A 166 -9.36 -4.82 -1.71
C HIS A 166 -8.11 -4.89 -0.83
N ILE A 167 -7.04 -4.25 -1.26
CA ILE A 167 -5.71 -4.36 -0.66
C ILE A 167 -5.34 -3.06 0.03
N TYR A 168 -4.84 -3.19 1.25
CA TYR A 168 -4.31 -2.13 2.10
C TYR A 168 -2.86 -2.45 2.43
N ALA A 169 -1.91 -1.67 1.94
CA ALA A 169 -0.49 -1.90 2.14
C ALA A 169 0.08 -0.94 3.18
N ASP A 170 0.78 -1.47 4.17
CA ASP A 170 1.58 -0.68 5.11
C ASP A 170 3.05 -0.75 4.71
N ILE A 171 3.63 0.40 4.36
CA ILE A 171 5.02 0.53 3.95
C ILE A 171 5.88 1.23 5.01
N THR A 172 5.40 1.31 6.23
CA THR A 172 6.05 2.07 7.31
C THR A 172 7.36 1.46 7.76
N GLY A 173 7.43 0.16 7.83
CA GLY A 173 8.57 -0.55 8.42
C GLY A 173 9.50 -1.19 7.40
N GLY A 174 10.63 -1.69 7.91
CA GLY A 174 11.54 -2.54 7.15
C GLY A 174 12.71 -1.85 6.49
N ALA A 175 13.53 -2.65 5.81
CA ALA A 175 14.63 -2.17 5.00
C ALA A 175 14.09 -1.44 3.76
N ARG A 176 14.84 -0.47 3.25
CA ARG A 176 14.42 0.37 2.11
C ARG A 176 13.98 -0.44 0.88
N TYR A 177 14.64 -1.55 0.59
CA TYR A 177 14.30 -2.41 -0.54
C TYR A 177 12.93 -3.09 -0.37
N VAL A 178 12.49 -3.33 0.86
CA VAL A 178 11.16 -3.92 1.13
C VAL A 178 10.04 -2.99 0.68
N THR A 179 10.20 -1.68 0.88
CA THR A 179 9.26 -0.68 0.36
C THR A 179 9.16 -0.73 -1.16
N MET A 180 10.31 -0.87 -1.86
CA MET A 180 10.33 -1.03 -3.32
C MET A 180 9.68 -2.34 -3.74
N MET A 181 9.98 -3.44 -3.05
CA MET A 181 9.38 -4.74 -3.27
C MET A 181 7.86 -4.68 -3.10
N MET A 182 7.37 -4.07 -2.02
CA MET A 182 5.94 -3.88 -1.77
C MET A 182 5.26 -3.07 -2.88
N THR A 183 5.91 -1.99 -3.35
CA THR A 183 5.40 -1.20 -4.47
C THR A 183 5.27 -2.06 -5.74
N SER A 184 6.26 -2.90 -6.04
CA SER A 184 6.20 -3.82 -7.18
C SER A 184 5.08 -4.86 -7.03
N VAL A 185 4.92 -5.45 -5.85
CA VAL A 185 3.81 -6.37 -5.55
C VAL A 185 2.45 -5.68 -5.78
N MET A 186 2.29 -4.44 -5.29
CA MET A 186 1.05 -3.69 -5.49
C MET A 186 0.76 -3.45 -6.98
N GLN A 187 1.78 -3.15 -7.78
CA GLN A 187 1.60 -2.98 -9.23
C GLN A 187 1.18 -4.29 -9.92
N PHE A 188 1.80 -5.42 -9.57
CA PHE A 188 1.38 -6.72 -10.12
C PHE A 188 -0.05 -7.08 -9.73
N LEU A 189 -0.43 -6.87 -8.47
CA LEU A 189 -1.80 -7.15 -8.02
C LEU A 189 -2.83 -6.24 -8.69
N GLN A 190 -2.49 -4.96 -8.94
CA GLN A 190 -3.34 -4.06 -9.72
C GLN A 190 -3.44 -4.45 -11.19
N TYR A 191 -2.36 -4.96 -11.79
CA TYR A 191 -2.37 -5.47 -13.16
C TYR A 191 -3.35 -6.65 -13.29
N ASP A 192 -3.44 -7.49 -12.26
CA ASP A 192 -4.37 -8.60 -12.13
C ASP A 192 -5.77 -8.15 -11.62
N GLU A 193 -6.08 -6.85 -11.74
CA GLU A 193 -7.38 -6.23 -11.43
C GLU A 193 -7.81 -6.28 -9.95
N MET A 194 -6.90 -6.58 -9.03
CA MET A 194 -7.13 -6.36 -7.61
C MET A 194 -7.07 -4.86 -7.28
N ARG A 195 -7.88 -4.42 -6.33
CA ARG A 195 -7.94 -3.00 -5.97
C ARG A 195 -6.99 -2.68 -4.82
N VAL A 196 -5.95 -1.92 -5.07
CA VAL A 196 -5.15 -1.32 -4.01
C VAL A 196 -5.88 -0.06 -3.55
N GLU A 197 -6.50 -0.13 -2.37
CA GLU A 197 -7.32 0.94 -1.81
C GLU A 197 -6.47 2.00 -1.11
N LYS A 198 -5.43 1.57 -0.39
CA LYS A 198 -4.52 2.47 0.33
C LYS A 198 -3.11 1.91 0.39
N MET A 199 -2.15 2.84 0.32
CA MET A 199 -0.78 2.62 0.77
C MET A 199 -0.50 3.55 1.94
N ILE A 200 -0.22 2.97 3.08
CA ILE A 200 -0.12 3.70 4.35
C ILE A 200 1.34 3.79 4.78
N TYR A 201 1.72 4.99 5.18
CA TYR A 201 2.98 5.28 5.84
C TYR A 201 2.71 5.98 7.16
N ALA A 202 3.24 5.46 8.27
CA ALA A 202 3.17 6.10 9.56
C ALA A 202 4.51 6.80 9.89
N ASP A 203 4.46 8.10 10.15
CA ASP A 203 5.62 8.87 10.62
C ASP A 203 5.77 8.68 12.13
N PHE A 204 6.56 7.69 12.51
CA PHE A 204 6.80 7.37 13.92
C PHE A 204 7.96 8.17 14.49
N LYS A 205 7.65 9.10 15.39
CA LYS A 205 8.63 9.87 16.16
C LYS A 205 8.52 9.50 17.63
N THR A 206 9.49 8.78 18.14
CA THR A 206 9.53 8.16 19.47
C THR A 206 9.19 9.09 20.65
N LEU A 207 9.15 10.38 20.47
CA LEU A 207 8.88 11.37 21.52
C LEU A 207 7.86 12.44 21.07
N SER A 208 7.23 12.26 19.92
CA SER A 208 6.23 13.19 19.43
C SER A 208 4.93 12.99 20.20
N LEU A 209 4.30 14.10 20.57
CA LEU A 209 2.94 14.09 21.12
C LEU A 209 1.91 13.66 20.07
N GLU A 210 2.26 13.79 18.78
CA GLU A 210 1.39 13.46 17.65
C GLU A 210 2.20 12.82 16.53
N ASN A 211 1.95 11.55 16.27
CA ASN A 211 2.40 10.87 15.07
C ASN A 211 1.24 10.81 14.07
N ARG A 212 1.56 10.86 12.78
CA ARG A 212 0.53 10.89 11.72
C ARG A 212 0.66 9.70 10.79
N ILE A 213 -0.48 9.31 10.26
CA ILE A 213 -0.59 8.34 9.20
C ILE A 213 -0.83 9.09 7.89
N PHE A 214 -0.12 8.70 6.85
CA PHE A 214 -0.24 9.27 5.51
C PHE A 214 -0.70 8.20 4.55
N ASP A 215 -1.68 8.53 3.72
CA ASP A 215 -1.98 7.75 2.53
C ASP A 215 -1.05 8.20 1.40
N VAL A 216 -0.18 7.31 0.97
CA VAL A 216 0.79 7.56 -0.09
C VAL A 216 0.44 6.80 -1.38
N HIS A 217 -0.81 6.36 -1.52
CA HIS A 217 -1.30 5.63 -2.69
C HIS A 217 -1.06 6.41 -4.00
N GLY A 218 -1.17 7.73 -3.96
CA GLY A 218 -0.89 8.59 -5.11
C GLY A 218 0.48 8.38 -5.75
N THR A 219 1.46 7.86 -5.00
CA THR A 219 2.78 7.54 -5.58
C THR A 219 2.73 6.36 -6.55
N ILE A 220 1.85 5.37 -6.33
CA ILE A 220 1.63 4.28 -7.28
C ILE A 220 0.89 4.78 -8.51
N ASP A 221 -0.06 5.67 -8.35
CA ASP A 221 -0.83 6.20 -9.47
C ASP A 221 0.06 6.95 -10.47
N VAL A 222 1.16 7.56 -10.02
CA VAL A 222 2.15 8.17 -10.94
C VAL A 222 2.69 7.15 -11.94
N TYR A 223 2.91 5.91 -11.53
CA TYR A 223 3.36 4.86 -12.47
C TYR A 223 2.32 4.55 -13.54
N LYS A 224 1.02 4.65 -13.20
CA LYS A 224 -0.07 4.48 -14.18
C LYS A 224 -0.05 5.63 -15.20
N LEU A 225 0.22 6.87 -14.73
CA LEU A 225 0.34 8.01 -15.63
C LEU A 225 1.50 7.82 -16.60
N VAL A 226 2.68 7.42 -16.10
CA VAL A 226 3.86 7.16 -16.93
C VAL A 226 3.59 6.04 -17.94
N ALA A 227 3.02 4.90 -17.49
CA ALA A 227 2.68 3.80 -18.38
C ALA A 227 1.62 4.20 -19.43
N GLY A 228 0.65 5.03 -19.03
CA GLY A 228 -0.36 5.57 -19.94
C GLY A 228 0.25 6.52 -20.98
N ALA A 229 1.19 7.38 -20.57
CA ALA A 229 1.89 8.26 -21.49
C ALA A 229 2.73 7.45 -22.50
N ASP A 230 3.44 6.42 -22.06
CA ASP A 230 4.18 5.52 -22.94
C ASP A 230 3.27 4.77 -23.92
N ALA A 231 2.15 4.24 -23.45
CA ALA A 231 1.15 3.59 -24.30
C ALA A 231 0.56 4.54 -25.34
N PHE A 232 0.32 5.81 -24.97
CA PHE A 232 -0.18 6.80 -25.91
C PHE A 232 0.86 7.18 -26.97
N VAL A 233 2.08 7.45 -26.55
CA VAL A 233 3.19 7.82 -27.46
C VAL A 233 3.53 6.65 -28.41
N SER A 234 3.57 5.43 -27.90
CA SER A 234 3.97 4.25 -28.67
C SER A 234 2.87 3.69 -29.56
N TYR A 235 1.61 3.74 -29.09
CA TYR A 235 0.50 3.04 -29.75
C TYR A 235 -0.75 3.90 -29.98
N GLY A 236 -0.77 5.15 -29.54
CA GLY A 236 -1.93 6.03 -29.62
C GLY A 236 -3.09 5.63 -28.70
N ILE A 237 -2.82 4.92 -27.59
CA ILE A 237 -3.83 4.42 -26.66
C ILE A 237 -3.98 5.37 -25.47
N SER A 238 -5.11 6.08 -25.36
CA SER A 238 -5.38 7.07 -24.30
C SER A 238 -5.98 6.48 -23.02
N ARG A 239 -6.56 5.28 -23.09
CA ARG A 239 -7.39 4.67 -22.03
C ARG A 239 -6.72 4.65 -20.64
N THR A 240 -5.43 4.37 -20.57
CA THR A 240 -4.70 4.31 -19.28
C THR A 240 -4.54 5.71 -18.67
N ILE A 241 -4.31 6.74 -19.50
CA ILE A 241 -4.24 8.13 -19.03
C ILE A 241 -5.64 8.58 -18.58
N GLU A 242 -6.67 8.31 -19.35
CA GLU A 242 -8.07 8.61 -18.99
C GLU A 242 -8.43 7.99 -17.65
N ALA A 243 -8.09 6.71 -17.44
CA ALA A 243 -8.30 6.02 -16.18
C ALA A 243 -7.53 6.64 -15.01
N TYR A 244 -6.30 7.15 -15.22
CA TYR A 244 -5.56 7.86 -14.19
C TYR A 244 -6.27 9.12 -13.72
N PHE A 245 -6.87 9.87 -14.64
CA PHE A 245 -7.62 11.08 -14.33
C PHE A 245 -9.09 10.84 -13.96
N ASP A 246 -9.54 9.57 -13.97
CA ASP A 246 -10.96 9.23 -13.86
C ASP A 246 -11.78 10.08 -14.82
N TYR A 247 -11.31 10.12 -16.07
CA TYR A 247 -11.86 10.97 -17.11
C TYR A 247 -12.89 10.22 -17.95
N ASP A 248 -14.10 10.75 -17.98
CA ASP A 248 -15.16 10.30 -18.86
C ASP A 248 -15.19 11.16 -20.12
N ALA A 249 -14.84 10.57 -21.26
CA ALA A 249 -14.77 11.26 -22.54
C ALA A 249 -16.15 11.66 -23.08
N GLU A 250 -17.22 10.95 -22.72
CA GLU A 250 -18.58 11.26 -23.15
C GLU A 250 -19.12 12.53 -22.46
N SER A 251 -18.97 12.60 -21.15
CA SER A 251 -19.40 13.76 -20.35
C SER A 251 -18.37 14.89 -20.33
N GLY A 252 -17.10 14.58 -20.59
CA GLY A 252 -15.98 15.51 -20.46
C GLY A 252 -15.64 15.86 -19.02
N THR A 253 -16.03 15.00 -18.06
CA THR A 253 -15.77 15.19 -16.62
C THR A 253 -14.56 14.40 -16.17
N SER A 254 -13.96 14.80 -15.06
CA SER A 254 -12.83 14.12 -14.42
C SER A 254 -13.10 13.99 -12.93
N GLY A 255 -12.76 12.84 -12.36
CA GLY A 255 -12.79 12.64 -10.90
C GLY A 255 -11.64 13.34 -10.16
N LYS A 256 -10.58 13.72 -10.89
CA LYS A 256 -9.48 14.52 -10.34
C LYS A 256 -9.64 16.00 -10.65
N PRO A 257 -9.13 16.90 -9.80
CA PRO A 257 -9.20 18.35 -9.99
C PRO A 257 -8.17 18.80 -11.04
N ILE A 258 -8.53 18.73 -12.31
CA ILE A 258 -7.72 19.16 -13.45
C ILE A 258 -8.30 20.39 -14.13
N SER A 259 -7.45 21.18 -14.81
CA SER A 259 -7.87 22.35 -15.56
C SER A 259 -8.74 21.98 -16.78
N ASP A 260 -9.54 22.92 -17.24
CA ASP A 260 -10.32 22.72 -18.48
C ASP A 260 -9.42 22.57 -19.71
N ALA A 261 -8.22 23.15 -19.67
CA ALA A 261 -7.22 22.97 -20.71
C ALA A 261 -6.74 21.50 -20.77
N LEU A 262 -6.46 20.87 -19.63
CA LEU A 262 -6.08 19.45 -19.58
C LEU A 262 -7.25 18.54 -19.99
N LYS A 263 -8.49 18.86 -19.59
CA LYS A 263 -9.69 18.14 -20.09
C LYS A 263 -9.77 18.21 -21.61
N GLY A 264 -9.41 19.36 -22.19
CA GLY A 264 -9.32 19.53 -23.64
C GLY A 264 -8.30 18.60 -24.29
N VAL A 265 -7.12 18.45 -23.66
CA VAL A 265 -6.08 17.50 -24.12
C VAL A 265 -6.59 16.06 -24.03
N LEU A 266 -7.16 15.64 -22.88
CA LEU A 266 -7.68 14.28 -22.71
C LEU A 266 -8.76 13.94 -23.74
N ARG A 267 -9.67 14.88 -24.01
CA ARG A 267 -10.68 14.69 -25.06
C ARG A 267 -10.07 14.53 -26.44
N ALA A 268 -9.06 15.32 -26.77
CA ALA A 268 -8.36 15.23 -28.05
C ALA A 268 -7.55 13.92 -28.16
N MET A 269 -6.93 13.46 -27.07
CA MET A 269 -6.26 12.16 -27.00
C MET A 269 -7.24 11.00 -27.21
N HIS A 270 -8.41 11.05 -26.59
CA HIS A 270 -9.47 10.07 -26.79
C HIS A 270 -9.89 10.01 -28.27
N THR A 271 -10.20 11.14 -28.87
CA THR A 271 -10.61 11.23 -30.30
C THR A 271 -9.54 10.69 -31.24
N PHE A 272 -8.27 10.98 -30.96
CA PHE A 272 -7.13 10.47 -31.73
C PHE A 272 -6.97 8.95 -31.56
N SER A 273 -7.07 8.46 -30.30
CA SER A 273 -7.02 7.05 -29.97
C SER A 273 -8.10 6.26 -30.72
N ASP A 274 -9.34 6.72 -30.72
CA ASP A 274 -10.44 6.09 -31.44
C ASP A 274 -10.18 6.04 -32.93
N ALA A 275 -9.70 7.14 -33.54
CA ALA A 275 -9.40 7.18 -34.95
C ALA A 275 -8.33 6.15 -35.35
N ILE A 276 -7.35 5.89 -34.49
CA ILE A 276 -6.32 4.86 -34.72
C ILE A 276 -6.88 3.47 -34.51
N GLN A 277 -7.55 3.21 -33.40
CA GLN A 277 -8.00 1.86 -33.02
C GLN A 277 -9.01 1.28 -34.01
N ILE A 278 -9.90 2.09 -34.56
CA ILE A 278 -10.87 1.65 -35.57
C ILE A 278 -10.41 1.90 -37.02
N CYS A 279 -9.12 2.19 -37.21
CA CYS A 279 -8.48 2.38 -38.51
C CYS A 279 -9.19 3.42 -39.39
N GLN A 280 -9.72 4.47 -38.84
CA GLN A 280 -10.35 5.58 -39.56
C GLN A 280 -9.29 6.55 -40.13
N THR A 281 -8.58 6.13 -41.15
CA THR A 281 -7.44 6.89 -41.73
C THR A 281 -7.77 8.33 -42.12
N GLY A 282 -9.01 8.60 -42.54
CA GLY A 282 -9.49 9.95 -42.87
C GLY A 282 -9.64 10.86 -41.66
N ASN A 283 -9.86 10.30 -40.46
CA ASN A 283 -10.05 11.05 -39.22
C ASN A 283 -8.73 11.27 -38.46
N ILE A 284 -7.66 10.54 -38.77
CA ILE A 284 -6.37 10.65 -38.07
C ILE A 284 -5.74 12.06 -38.20
N PRO A 285 -5.62 12.65 -39.43
CA PRO A 285 -5.02 13.97 -39.56
C PRO A 285 -5.80 15.09 -38.84
N PRO A 286 -7.13 15.19 -38.91
CA PRO A 286 -7.85 16.20 -38.14
C PRO A 286 -7.80 15.97 -36.65
N ALA A 287 -7.82 14.72 -36.16
CA ALA A 287 -7.68 14.39 -34.73
C ALA A 287 -6.28 14.78 -34.21
N LEU A 288 -5.21 14.50 -34.97
CA LEU A 288 -3.87 14.91 -34.63
C LEU A 288 -3.73 16.44 -34.59
N SER A 289 -4.32 17.16 -35.50
CA SER A 289 -4.34 18.63 -35.51
C SER A 289 -5.06 19.19 -34.27
N ALA A 290 -6.21 18.60 -33.91
CA ALA A 290 -6.95 18.98 -32.72
C ALA A 290 -6.14 18.71 -31.44
N LEU A 291 -5.45 17.56 -31.36
CA LEU A 291 -4.57 17.21 -30.25
C LEU A 291 -3.42 18.20 -30.11
N SER A 292 -2.75 18.53 -31.22
CA SER A 292 -1.67 19.53 -31.23
C SER A 292 -2.15 20.89 -30.73
N THR A 293 -3.33 21.32 -31.15
CA THR A 293 -3.94 22.57 -30.68
C THR A 293 -4.27 22.53 -29.20
N ALA A 294 -4.86 21.45 -28.73
CA ALA A 294 -5.19 21.28 -27.30
C ALA A 294 -3.94 21.28 -26.41
N ILE A 295 -2.86 20.61 -26.84
CA ILE A 295 -1.58 20.61 -26.13
C ILE A 295 -1.02 22.04 -26.08
N THR A 296 -1.05 22.80 -27.17
CA THR A 296 -0.58 24.18 -27.19
C THR A 296 -1.35 25.04 -26.19
N ILE A 297 -2.66 24.95 -26.17
CA ILE A 297 -3.53 25.69 -25.22
C ILE A 297 -3.16 25.29 -23.77
N PHE A 298 -2.94 24.01 -23.51
CA PHE A 298 -2.58 23.53 -22.18
C PHE A 298 -1.19 24.04 -21.72
N LEU A 299 -0.21 24.05 -22.62
CA LEU A 299 1.14 24.57 -22.33
C LEU A 299 1.14 26.08 -22.06
N ASP A 300 0.19 26.84 -22.64
CA ASP A 300 0.04 28.27 -22.44
C ASP A 300 -0.68 28.64 -21.13
N VAL A 301 -1.20 27.66 -20.37
CA VAL A 301 -1.79 27.90 -19.04
C VAL A 301 -0.70 28.42 -18.09
N PRO A 302 -0.87 29.57 -17.41
CA PRO A 302 0.07 30.08 -16.44
C PRO A 302 0.34 29.08 -15.30
N GLU A 303 1.56 29.07 -14.78
CA GLU A 303 1.97 28.09 -13.74
C GLU A 303 1.14 28.23 -12.47
N GLU A 304 0.76 29.44 -12.09
CA GLU A 304 -0.11 29.76 -10.96
C GLU A 304 -1.53 29.18 -11.06
N ASP A 305 -2.02 29.00 -12.29
CA ASP A 305 -3.37 28.48 -12.58
C ASP A 305 -3.38 26.94 -12.74
N ARG A 306 -2.21 26.28 -12.73
CA ARG A 306 -2.09 24.84 -12.89
C ARG A 306 -2.35 24.11 -11.58
N THR A 307 -3.21 23.10 -11.64
CA THR A 307 -3.39 22.15 -10.52
C THR A 307 -2.15 21.28 -10.32
N VAL A 308 -2.11 20.49 -9.24
CA VAL A 308 -1.03 19.51 -9.01
C VAL A 308 -1.04 18.46 -10.12
N ASP A 309 -2.22 17.98 -10.52
CA ASP A 309 -2.39 16.98 -11.56
C ASP A 309 -2.01 17.52 -12.96
N ASP A 310 -2.28 18.82 -13.25
CA ASP A 310 -1.79 19.47 -14.47
C ASP A 310 -0.25 19.46 -14.55
N ARG A 311 0.41 19.76 -13.44
CA ARG A 311 1.89 19.77 -13.37
C ARG A 311 2.50 18.38 -13.51
N MET A 312 1.79 17.35 -13.03
CA MET A 312 2.24 15.96 -13.17
C MET A 312 2.10 15.43 -14.61
N PHE A 313 1.17 15.99 -15.39
CA PHE A 313 0.98 15.60 -16.78
C PHE A 313 2.02 16.23 -17.73
N MET A 314 2.66 17.32 -17.35
CA MET A 314 3.69 18.03 -18.13
C MET A 314 5.03 17.29 -18.14
#